data_be9aee0927fa0460d1f919478cf9b398
#
_entry.id   be9aee0927fa0460d1f919478cf9b398
#
_cell.length_a   1.000
_cell.length_b   1.000
_cell.length_c   1.000
_cell.angle_alpha   90.00
_cell.angle_beta   90.00
_cell.angle_gamma   90.00
#
_symmetry.space_group_name_H-M   'P 1'
#
loop_
_entity.id
_entity.type
_entity.pdbx_description
1 polymer ?
#
loop_
_entity_poly.entity_id
_entity_poly.type
_entity_poly.pdbx_seq_one_letter_code
_entity_poly.pdbx_strand_id
1 'polypeptide(L)'
;MTTRSILVGLGSGIATGYAIARALEAAREWRDPSPAVAKDAGAYARTRRALEVVDTLRGTAGFLAFAYGPLARGVDRATRFAPPWLRPALYIVPLSLLSASIDLPTAFVQEYTLERRFGLSEQTRSDWLEDYVKSALLSTALTALVSTLFGFALRRAPRLWPLLASAGAFPLLVIGNLIVPLYVMPLFNKFEPVTGSLEERLRRLAARFGVGDAEILRMDMSRQTRKANAFVTGVGHTHRIVLGDTLIEAFPENETEFVVAHELGHYVSADTWRAIAVGEALAVSLFLIANATTSPQEREALRDRPLLVVRLYATMLVTMQAFRPLLLAFSRSREWAADRFALDATRDASAGASAFRRLRDQNLADEDPPPWYELFFSSHPSLRARIDALEGSA
;
A
#
# COMPACT_ATOMS: atom_id res chain seq x y z
N MET A 1 -12.87 -22.46 26.42
CA MET A 1 -13.03 -21.42 25.36
C MET A 1 -13.70 -20.23 26.04
N THR A 2 -13.09 -19.07 26.04
CA THR A 2 -13.69 -17.87 26.63
C THR A 2 -14.69 -17.25 25.67
N THR A 3 -15.72 -16.57 26.18
CA THR A 3 -16.75 -15.87 25.39
C THR A 3 -16.12 -14.93 24.34
N ARG A 4 -14.95 -14.35 24.64
CA ARG A 4 -14.13 -13.55 23.71
C ARG A 4 -13.66 -14.33 22.49
N SER A 5 -13.24 -15.59 22.66
CA SER A 5 -12.81 -16.45 21.54
C SER A 5 -13.96 -16.85 20.61
N ILE A 6 -15.18 -16.92 21.15
CA ILE A 6 -16.39 -17.24 20.40
C ILE A 6 -16.85 -16.01 19.58
N LEU A 7 -16.83 -14.81 20.17
CA LEU A 7 -17.22 -13.58 19.48
C LEU A 7 -16.25 -13.21 18.34
N VAL A 8 -14.94 -13.36 18.55
CA VAL A 8 -13.94 -13.15 17.50
C VAL A 8 -14.09 -14.23 16.40
N GLY A 9 -14.36 -15.47 16.76
CA GLY A 9 -14.61 -16.55 15.79
C GLY A 9 -15.90 -16.35 14.97
N LEU A 10 -16.96 -15.88 15.60
CA LEU A 10 -18.24 -15.59 14.92
C LEU A 10 -18.12 -14.35 14.01
N GLY A 11 -17.49 -13.27 14.48
CA GLY A 11 -17.28 -12.06 13.68
C GLY A 11 -16.42 -12.33 12.44
N SER A 12 -15.32 -13.09 12.58
CA SER A 12 -14.47 -13.49 11.45
C SER A 12 -15.22 -14.46 10.50
N GLY A 13 -16.02 -15.38 11.03
CA GLY A 13 -16.82 -16.30 10.23
C GLY A 13 -17.88 -15.59 9.39
N ILE A 14 -18.56 -14.60 9.95
CA ILE A 14 -19.57 -13.80 9.23
C ILE A 14 -18.93 -12.92 8.16
N ALA A 15 -17.84 -12.20 8.47
CA ALA A 15 -17.12 -11.37 7.51
C ALA A 15 -16.51 -12.22 6.38
N THR A 16 -15.92 -13.36 6.71
CA THR A 16 -15.38 -14.33 5.73
C THR A 16 -16.50 -14.94 4.90
N GLY A 17 -17.64 -15.32 5.52
CA GLY A 17 -18.79 -15.84 4.83
C GLY A 17 -19.42 -14.81 3.86
N TYR A 18 -19.52 -13.55 4.25
CA TYR A 18 -19.99 -12.47 3.39
C TYR A 18 -19.03 -12.22 2.21
N ALA A 19 -17.73 -12.15 2.48
CA ALA A 19 -16.72 -11.96 1.44
C ALA A 19 -16.70 -13.14 0.45
N ILE A 20 -16.81 -14.38 0.94
CA ILE A 20 -16.93 -15.58 0.11
C ILE A 20 -18.24 -15.57 -0.69
N ALA A 21 -19.37 -15.20 -0.09
CA ALA A 21 -20.65 -15.11 -0.80
C ALA A 21 -20.59 -14.07 -1.92
N ARG A 22 -20.01 -12.89 -1.67
CA ARG A 22 -19.81 -11.86 -2.69
C ARG A 22 -18.82 -12.28 -3.77
N ALA A 23 -17.75 -12.97 -3.39
CA ALA A 23 -16.80 -13.56 -4.34
C ALA A 23 -17.46 -14.67 -5.20
N LEU A 24 -18.35 -15.48 -4.62
CA LEU A 24 -19.09 -16.52 -5.34
C LEU A 24 -20.19 -15.93 -6.22
N GLU A 25 -20.88 -14.85 -5.80
CA GLU A 25 -21.81 -14.10 -6.65
C GLU A 25 -21.06 -13.48 -7.84
N ALA A 26 -19.93 -12.83 -7.61
CA ALA A 26 -19.07 -12.31 -8.67
C ALA A 26 -18.51 -13.44 -9.54
N ALA A 27 -18.18 -14.59 -8.97
CA ALA A 27 -17.72 -15.78 -9.69
C ALA A 27 -18.83 -16.46 -10.51
N ARG A 28 -20.10 -16.31 -10.16
CA ARG A 28 -21.24 -16.75 -10.99
C ARG A 28 -21.43 -15.90 -12.24
N GLU A 29 -20.99 -14.64 -12.21
CA GLU A 29 -20.88 -13.75 -13.37
C GLU A 29 -19.57 -13.94 -14.17
N TRP A 30 -18.95 -15.11 -14.12
CA TRP A 30 -17.65 -15.45 -14.75
C TRP A 30 -17.64 -15.40 -16.29
N ARG A 31 -18.63 -14.83 -16.91
CA ARG A 31 -18.52 -14.31 -18.28
C ARG A 31 -17.70 -13.03 -18.22
N ASP A 32 -16.79 -12.85 -19.17
CA ASP A 32 -16.05 -11.60 -19.29
C ASP A 32 -17.04 -10.44 -19.16
N PRO A 33 -16.86 -9.55 -18.17
CA PRO A 33 -17.76 -8.43 -18.03
C PRO A 33 -17.72 -7.66 -19.36
N SER A 34 -18.90 -7.49 -19.98
CA SER A 34 -19.02 -6.63 -21.15
C SER A 34 -18.38 -5.29 -20.86
N PRO A 35 -17.49 -4.77 -21.74
CA PRO A 35 -16.91 -3.47 -21.51
C PRO A 35 -18.02 -2.42 -21.46
N ALA A 36 -17.99 -1.61 -20.40
CA ALA A 36 -18.76 -0.38 -20.23
C ALA A 36 -20.29 -0.47 -20.07
N VAL A 37 -20.71 -0.83 -18.90
CA VAL A 37 -21.82 -0.11 -18.30
C VAL A 37 -21.30 1.23 -17.82
N ALA A 38 -22.08 2.30 -18.06
CA ALA A 38 -21.72 3.70 -17.82
C ALA A 38 -20.70 3.93 -16.70
N LYS A 39 -19.75 4.83 -16.94
CA LYS A 39 -18.75 5.32 -15.97
C LYS A 39 -19.44 5.99 -14.76
N ASP A 40 -20.15 5.21 -13.94
CA ASP A 40 -20.73 5.66 -12.69
C ASP A 40 -19.64 5.65 -11.62
N ALA A 41 -18.89 6.77 -11.55
CA ALA A 41 -17.86 6.98 -10.54
C ALA A 41 -18.40 6.79 -9.10
N GLY A 42 -19.64 7.17 -8.86
CA GLY A 42 -20.28 7.00 -7.55
C GLY A 42 -20.52 5.54 -7.20
N ALA A 43 -20.96 4.70 -8.15
CA ALA A 43 -21.14 3.27 -7.92
C ALA A 43 -19.78 2.57 -7.72
N TYR A 44 -18.78 2.92 -8.53
CA TYR A 44 -17.41 2.43 -8.38
C TYR A 44 -16.86 2.77 -6.99
N ALA A 45 -16.88 4.04 -6.61
CA ALA A 45 -16.36 4.52 -5.33
C ALA A 45 -17.06 3.85 -4.13
N ARG A 46 -18.40 3.72 -4.14
CA ARG A 46 -19.14 3.03 -3.07
C ARG A 46 -18.74 1.56 -2.96
N THR A 47 -18.63 0.86 -4.10
CA THR A 47 -18.27 -0.56 -4.12
C THR A 47 -16.85 -0.74 -3.63
N ARG A 48 -15.89 0.06 -4.12
CA ARG A 48 -14.49 -0.01 -3.71
C ARG A 48 -14.33 0.25 -2.21
N ARG A 49 -14.97 1.30 -1.65
CA ARG A 49 -14.96 1.58 -0.21
C ARG A 49 -15.51 0.41 0.61
N ALA A 50 -16.63 -0.16 0.20
CA ALA A 50 -17.21 -1.30 0.92
C ALA A 50 -16.26 -2.52 0.92
N LEU A 51 -15.65 -2.82 -0.22
CA LEU A 51 -14.69 -3.91 -0.34
C LEU A 51 -13.43 -3.66 0.49
N GLU A 52 -12.90 -2.45 0.51
CA GLU A 52 -11.71 -2.09 1.30
C GLU A 52 -11.95 -2.22 2.82
N VAL A 53 -13.11 -1.77 3.30
CA VAL A 53 -13.51 -1.94 4.71
C VAL A 53 -13.66 -3.42 5.05
N VAL A 54 -14.37 -4.18 4.23
CA VAL A 54 -14.57 -5.63 4.44
C VAL A 54 -13.23 -6.35 4.45
N ASP A 55 -12.34 -6.03 3.51
CA ASP A 55 -11.03 -6.68 3.42
C ASP A 55 -10.14 -6.35 4.62
N THR A 56 -10.12 -5.10 5.06
CA THR A 56 -9.41 -4.69 6.28
C THR A 56 -9.90 -5.44 7.52
N LEU A 57 -11.23 -5.55 7.68
CA LEU A 57 -11.83 -6.27 8.81
C LEU A 57 -11.56 -7.77 8.72
N ARG A 58 -11.74 -8.36 7.54
CA ARG A 58 -11.47 -9.76 7.27
C ARG A 58 -10.01 -10.12 7.54
N GLY A 59 -9.07 -9.34 7.00
CA GLY A 59 -7.64 -9.55 7.18
C GLY A 59 -7.24 -9.48 8.66
N THR A 60 -7.70 -8.44 9.36
CA THR A 60 -7.42 -8.28 10.80
C THR A 60 -8.03 -9.40 11.62
N ALA A 61 -9.33 -9.69 11.45
CA ALA A 61 -10.03 -10.73 12.20
C ALA A 61 -9.48 -12.14 11.87
N GLY A 62 -9.18 -12.39 10.60
CA GLY A 62 -8.59 -13.67 10.15
C GLY A 62 -7.22 -13.90 10.76
N PHE A 63 -6.36 -12.87 10.78
CA PHE A 63 -5.05 -13.01 11.42
C PHE A 63 -5.15 -13.21 12.93
N LEU A 64 -6.06 -12.52 13.62
CA LEU A 64 -6.31 -12.72 15.05
C LEU A 64 -6.86 -14.14 15.32
N ALA A 65 -7.80 -14.61 14.51
CA ALA A 65 -8.33 -15.98 14.61
C ALA A 65 -7.23 -17.02 14.39
N PHE A 66 -6.33 -16.80 13.43
CA PHE A 66 -5.16 -17.64 13.24
C PHE A 66 -4.24 -17.60 14.46
N ALA A 67 -3.78 -16.41 14.89
CA ALA A 67 -2.78 -16.24 15.96
C ALA A 67 -3.18 -16.88 17.29
N TYR A 68 -4.48 -16.88 17.59
CA TYR A 68 -5.03 -17.45 18.82
C TYR A 68 -5.73 -18.79 18.62
N GLY A 69 -5.89 -19.21 17.36
CA GLY A 69 -6.61 -20.43 16.96
C GLY A 69 -5.81 -21.72 17.05
N PRO A 70 -6.45 -22.87 16.71
CA PRO A 70 -5.80 -24.17 16.70
C PRO A 70 -4.79 -24.35 15.57
N LEU A 71 -4.96 -23.68 14.42
CA LEU A 71 -4.07 -23.78 13.27
C LEU A 71 -2.66 -23.31 13.60
N ALA A 72 -2.51 -22.16 14.26
CA ALA A 72 -1.19 -21.65 14.67
C ALA A 72 -0.48 -22.63 15.61
N ARG A 73 -1.22 -23.29 16.52
CA ARG A 73 -0.66 -24.35 17.38
C ARG A 73 -0.28 -25.60 16.60
N GLY A 74 -1.01 -25.92 15.53
CA GLY A 74 -0.69 -27.02 14.62
C GLY A 74 0.64 -26.77 13.89
N VAL A 75 0.78 -25.59 13.28
CA VAL A 75 2.01 -25.18 12.58
C VAL A 75 3.20 -25.11 13.55
N ASP A 76 3.01 -24.58 14.77
CA ASP A 76 4.05 -24.56 15.81
C ASP A 76 4.56 -25.97 16.14
N ARG A 77 3.67 -26.94 16.26
CA ARG A 77 4.04 -28.36 16.48
C ARG A 77 4.75 -28.95 15.27
N ALA A 78 4.23 -28.69 14.07
CA ALA A 78 4.77 -29.24 12.82
C ALA A 78 6.19 -28.70 12.50
N THR A 79 6.57 -27.52 13.00
CA THR A 79 7.88 -26.92 12.74
C THR A 79 8.93 -27.22 13.82
N ARG A 80 8.60 -27.95 14.88
CA ARG A 80 9.51 -28.23 16.01
C ARG A 80 10.74 -29.07 15.64
N PHE A 81 10.67 -29.86 14.57
CA PHE A 81 11.80 -30.67 14.10
C PHE A 81 12.93 -29.83 13.51
N ALA A 82 12.63 -28.58 13.08
CA ALA A 82 13.60 -27.73 12.40
C ALA A 82 14.54 -27.00 13.37
N PRO A 83 15.75 -26.68 12.94
CA PRO A 83 16.66 -25.84 13.71
C PRO A 83 16.01 -24.50 14.08
N PRO A 84 16.28 -23.93 15.27
CA PRO A 84 15.63 -22.71 15.72
C PRO A 84 15.75 -21.51 14.76
N TRP A 85 16.85 -21.40 14.03
CA TRP A 85 17.07 -20.30 13.07
C TRP A 85 16.19 -20.42 11.81
N LEU A 86 15.78 -21.64 11.43
CA LEU A 86 14.94 -21.87 10.25
C LEU A 86 13.44 -21.84 10.56
N ARG A 87 13.05 -22.04 11.83
CA ARG A 87 11.63 -22.09 12.24
C ARG A 87 10.82 -20.86 11.82
N PRO A 88 11.31 -19.60 11.94
CA PRO A 88 10.53 -18.44 11.48
C PRO A 88 10.16 -18.52 10.00
N ALA A 89 11.09 -18.90 9.13
CA ALA A 89 10.81 -19.05 7.71
C ALA A 89 9.83 -20.21 7.43
N LEU A 90 10.06 -21.38 8.04
CA LEU A 90 9.17 -22.54 7.91
C LEU A 90 7.76 -22.30 8.47
N TYR A 91 7.61 -21.36 9.39
CA TYR A 91 6.33 -20.95 9.89
C TYR A 91 5.66 -19.93 8.97
N ILE A 92 6.41 -18.92 8.52
CA ILE A 92 5.83 -17.77 7.81
C ILE A 92 5.57 -18.07 6.33
N VAL A 93 6.41 -18.86 5.65
CA VAL A 93 6.25 -19.15 4.22
C VAL A 93 4.93 -19.87 3.91
N PRO A 94 4.61 -21.01 4.54
CA PRO A 94 3.32 -21.67 4.31
C PRO A 94 2.13 -20.79 4.71
N LEU A 95 2.27 -19.98 5.76
CA LEU A 95 1.25 -19.07 6.21
C LEU A 95 1.00 -17.96 5.19
N SER A 96 2.05 -17.34 4.65
CA SER A 96 1.93 -16.29 3.64
C SER A 96 1.31 -16.81 2.36
N LEU A 97 1.71 -18.01 1.89
CA LEU A 97 1.13 -18.65 0.71
C LEU A 97 -0.33 -19.03 0.92
N LEU A 98 -0.67 -19.54 2.11
CA LEU A 98 -2.06 -19.84 2.48
C LEU A 98 -2.89 -18.55 2.53
N SER A 99 -2.38 -17.48 3.13
CA SER A 99 -3.05 -16.16 3.15
C SER A 99 -3.29 -15.66 1.73
N ALA A 100 -2.28 -15.65 0.87
CA ALA A 100 -2.43 -15.26 -0.53
C ALA A 100 -3.48 -16.11 -1.25
N SER A 101 -3.53 -17.43 -0.99
CA SER A 101 -4.54 -18.30 -1.58
C SER A 101 -5.96 -17.99 -1.10
N ILE A 102 -6.13 -17.63 0.18
CA ILE A 102 -7.42 -17.22 0.75
C ILE A 102 -7.82 -15.82 0.25
N ASP A 103 -6.85 -14.94 0.02
CA ASP A 103 -7.07 -13.57 -0.45
C ASP A 103 -7.35 -13.51 -1.96
N LEU A 104 -6.90 -14.51 -2.73
CA LEU A 104 -7.05 -14.55 -4.20
C LEU A 104 -8.46 -14.27 -4.71
N PRO A 105 -9.56 -14.84 -4.16
CA PRO A 105 -10.91 -14.54 -4.65
C PRO A 105 -11.32 -13.08 -4.45
N THR A 106 -10.96 -12.48 -3.32
CA THR A 106 -11.29 -11.08 -3.03
C THR A 106 -10.42 -10.12 -3.85
N ALA A 107 -9.13 -10.40 -4.00
CA ALA A 107 -8.23 -9.67 -4.87
C ALA A 107 -8.72 -9.72 -6.34
N PHE A 108 -9.14 -10.91 -6.81
CA PHE A 108 -9.70 -11.05 -8.15
C PHE A 108 -10.94 -10.19 -8.37
N VAL A 109 -11.83 -10.10 -7.38
CA VAL A 109 -13.01 -9.23 -7.48
C VAL A 109 -12.62 -7.76 -7.47
N GLN A 110 -11.70 -7.35 -6.60
CA GLN A 110 -11.33 -5.94 -6.41
C GLN A 110 -10.44 -5.39 -7.52
N GLU A 111 -9.45 -6.16 -7.95
CA GLU A 111 -8.37 -5.68 -8.81
C GLU A 111 -8.58 -6.07 -10.28
N TYR A 112 -9.32 -7.15 -10.54
CA TYR A 112 -9.62 -7.60 -11.91
C TYR A 112 -11.05 -7.31 -12.31
N THR A 113 -12.05 -7.90 -11.60
CA THR A 113 -13.44 -7.86 -12.05
C THR A 113 -14.03 -6.45 -11.96
N LEU A 114 -13.80 -5.75 -10.83
CA LEU A 114 -14.30 -4.40 -10.61
C LEU A 114 -13.66 -3.42 -11.58
N GLU A 115 -12.34 -3.46 -11.74
CA GLU A 115 -11.59 -2.56 -12.63
C GLU A 115 -12.03 -2.72 -14.08
N ARG A 116 -12.21 -3.97 -14.55
CA ARG A 116 -12.73 -4.23 -15.90
C ARG A 116 -14.17 -3.80 -16.10
N ARG A 117 -15.04 -4.07 -15.11
CA ARG A 117 -16.46 -3.70 -15.17
C ARG A 117 -16.66 -2.20 -15.38
N PHE A 118 -15.79 -1.39 -14.77
CA PHE A 118 -15.84 0.07 -14.90
C PHE A 118 -14.89 0.63 -15.98
N GLY A 119 -14.30 -0.23 -16.80
CA GLY A 119 -13.44 0.17 -17.91
C GLY A 119 -12.09 0.76 -17.49
N LEU A 120 -11.65 0.47 -16.26
CA LEU A 120 -10.39 0.95 -15.70
C LEU A 120 -9.22 -0.01 -15.96
N SER A 121 -9.47 -1.21 -16.49
CA SER A 121 -8.43 -2.16 -16.89
C SER A 121 -8.86 -2.96 -18.12
N GLU A 122 -7.91 -3.25 -18.99
CA GLU A 122 -8.04 -4.18 -20.11
C GLU A 122 -7.15 -5.42 -19.95
N GLN A 123 -6.46 -5.53 -18.82
CA GLN A 123 -5.58 -6.65 -18.51
C GLN A 123 -6.31 -7.98 -18.67
N THR A 124 -5.63 -8.98 -19.25
CA THR A 124 -6.21 -10.33 -19.36
C THR A 124 -6.17 -11.05 -18.00
N ARG A 125 -6.98 -12.11 -17.84
CA ARG A 125 -6.96 -12.92 -16.60
C ARG A 125 -5.60 -13.55 -16.35
N SER A 126 -4.94 -14.01 -17.41
CA SER A 126 -3.62 -14.62 -17.32
C SER A 126 -2.58 -13.63 -16.83
N ASP A 127 -2.56 -12.42 -17.41
CA ASP A 127 -1.60 -11.38 -17.03
C ASP A 127 -1.83 -10.90 -15.59
N TRP A 128 -3.11 -10.72 -15.21
CA TRP A 128 -3.45 -10.38 -13.83
C TRP A 128 -3.00 -11.46 -12.84
N LEU A 129 -3.28 -12.75 -13.16
CA LEU A 129 -2.88 -13.86 -12.30
C LEU A 129 -1.36 -14.00 -12.21
N GLU A 130 -0.65 -13.78 -13.31
CA GLU A 130 0.83 -13.76 -13.32
C GLU A 130 1.37 -12.66 -12.40
N ASP A 131 0.85 -11.43 -12.51
CA ASP A 131 1.25 -10.31 -11.64
C ASP A 131 0.89 -10.59 -10.17
N TYR A 132 -0.28 -11.18 -9.89
CA TYR A 132 -0.68 -11.58 -8.55
C TYR A 132 0.28 -12.62 -7.95
N VAL A 133 0.62 -13.67 -8.70
CA VAL A 133 1.54 -14.73 -8.24
C VAL A 133 2.95 -14.16 -8.01
N LYS A 134 3.47 -13.34 -8.93
CA LYS A 134 4.76 -12.65 -8.74
C LYS A 134 4.76 -11.83 -7.45
N SER A 135 3.72 -11.04 -7.22
CA SER A 135 3.57 -10.21 -6.02
C SER A 135 3.49 -11.05 -4.74
N ALA A 136 2.73 -12.15 -4.76
CA ALA A 136 2.61 -13.06 -3.63
C ALA A 136 3.93 -13.75 -3.28
N LEU A 137 4.68 -14.20 -4.29
CA LEU A 137 6.00 -14.82 -4.08
C LEU A 137 7.02 -13.82 -3.55
N LEU A 138 7.08 -12.62 -4.12
CA LEU A 138 7.98 -11.56 -3.68
C LEU A 138 7.66 -11.12 -2.25
N SER A 139 6.39 -10.90 -1.94
CA SER A 139 5.91 -10.56 -0.59
C SER A 139 6.22 -11.67 0.42
N THR A 140 6.03 -12.94 0.03
CA THR A 140 6.37 -14.10 0.87
C THR A 140 7.87 -14.16 1.16
N ALA A 141 8.72 -13.96 0.15
CA ALA A 141 10.17 -13.96 0.32
C ALA A 141 10.63 -12.84 1.24
N LEU A 142 10.12 -11.62 1.04
CA LEU A 142 10.43 -10.47 1.88
C LEU A 142 9.96 -10.68 3.34
N THR A 143 8.73 -11.16 3.52
CA THR A 143 8.17 -11.46 4.85
C THR A 143 8.97 -12.54 5.56
N ALA A 144 9.42 -13.58 4.85
CA ALA A 144 10.28 -14.63 5.39
C ALA A 144 11.65 -14.09 5.83
N LEU A 145 12.27 -13.24 5.01
CA LEU A 145 13.52 -12.55 5.33
C LEU A 145 13.38 -11.70 6.60
N VAL A 146 12.41 -10.78 6.61
CA VAL A 146 12.16 -9.88 7.74
C VAL A 146 11.84 -10.67 9.02
N SER A 147 10.99 -11.70 8.93
CA SER A 147 10.64 -12.56 10.08
C SER A 147 11.84 -13.36 10.59
N THR A 148 12.76 -13.77 9.72
CA THR A 148 14.00 -14.46 10.11
C THR A 148 14.95 -13.51 10.83
N LEU A 149 15.14 -12.30 10.33
CA LEU A 149 15.95 -11.25 10.96
C LEU A 149 15.36 -10.85 12.32
N PHE A 150 14.05 -10.67 12.39
CA PHE A 150 13.34 -10.39 13.61
C PHE A 150 13.48 -11.53 14.65
N GLY A 151 13.31 -12.78 14.20
CA GLY A 151 13.54 -13.95 15.02
C GLY A 151 14.99 -14.08 15.51
N PHE A 152 15.96 -13.63 14.71
CA PHE A 152 17.37 -13.56 15.14
C PHE A 152 17.53 -12.53 16.27
N ALA A 153 16.99 -11.33 16.14
CA ALA A 153 17.02 -10.29 17.19
C ALA A 153 16.40 -10.80 18.50
N LEU A 154 15.23 -11.44 18.45
CA LEU A 154 14.55 -12.02 19.60
C LEU A 154 15.39 -13.09 20.30
N ARG A 155 16.10 -13.94 19.56
CA ARG A 155 16.96 -15.00 20.13
C ARG A 155 18.25 -14.44 20.75
N ARG A 156 18.84 -13.44 20.08
CA ARG A 156 20.15 -12.91 20.51
C ARG A 156 20.06 -12.06 21.75
N ALA A 157 18.99 -11.27 21.88
CA ALA A 157 18.80 -10.35 22.98
C ALA A 157 17.31 -10.21 23.36
N PRO A 158 16.72 -11.21 24.06
CA PRO A 158 15.27 -11.23 24.36
C PRO A 158 14.81 -10.07 25.23
N ARG A 159 15.70 -9.37 25.91
CA ARG A 159 15.38 -8.16 26.71
C ARG A 159 15.52 -6.88 25.91
N LEU A 160 16.40 -6.88 24.88
CA LEU A 160 16.71 -5.71 24.04
C LEU A 160 16.10 -5.81 22.64
N TRP A 161 15.28 -6.84 22.37
CA TRP A 161 14.73 -7.07 21.05
C TRP A 161 13.98 -5.87 20.46
N PRO A 162 13.23 -5.02 21.26
CA PRO A 162 12.58 -3.86 20.67
C PRO A 162 13.58 -2.87 20.06
N LEU A 163 14.70 -2.64 20.75
CA LEU A 163 15.75 -1.75 20.25
C LEU A 163 16.45 -2.32 19.01
N LEU A 164 16.74 -3.63 19.02
CA LEU A 164 17.36 -4.28 17.87
C LEU A 164 16.42 -4.36 16.67
N ALA A 165 15.13 -4.61 16.91
CA ALA A 165 14.12 -4.61 15.85
C ALA A 165 13.92 -3.21 15.26
N SER A 166 13.90 -2.16 16.10
CA SER A 166 13.85 -0.77 15.63
C SER A 166 15.10 -0.41 14.83
N ALA A 167 16.29 -0.69 15.35
CA ALA A 167 17.53 -0.46 14.62
C ALA A 167 17.59 -1.22 13.27
N GLY A 168 16.93 -2.39 13.17
CA GLY A 168 16.79 -3.15 11.93
C GLY A 168 15.66 -2.64 11.01
N ALA A 169 14.62 -2.03 11.56
CA ALA A 169 13.50 -1.49 10.78
C ALA A 169 13.94 -0.28 9.94
N PHE A 170 14.76 0.60 10.51
CA PHE A 170 15.24 1.79 9.81
C PHE A 170 15.92 1.48 8.46
N PRO A 171 16.98 0.65 8.37
CA PRO A 171 17.57 0.32 7.08
C PRO A 171 16.58 -0.39 6.14
N LEU A 172 15.65 -1.20 6.65
CA LEU A 172 14.63 -1.83 5.83
C LEU A 172 13.67 -0.80 5.22
N LEU A 173 13.27 0.23 5.97
CA LEU A 173 12.46 1.34 5.45
C LEU A 173 13.22 2.13 4.38
N VAL A 174 14.49 2.45 4.60
CA VAL A 174 15.32 3.16 3.62
C VAL A 174 15.51 2.30 2.36
N ILE A 175 15.94 1.06 2.52
CA ILE A 175 16.16 0.12 1.40
C ILE A 175 14.87 -0.12 0.63
N GLY A 176 13.73 -0.29 1.30
CA GLY A 176 12.44 -0.46 0.65
C GLY A 176 12.08 0.72 -0.25
N ASN A 177 12.27 1.94 0.24
CA ASN A 177 12.01 3.15 -0.55
C ASN A 177 12.96 3.33 -1.75
N LEU A 178 14.19 2.79 -1.69
CA LEU A 178 15.15 2.86 -2.79
C LEU A 178 15.00 1.68 -3.76
N ILE A 179 14.85 0.46 -3.24
CA ILE A 179 14.85 -0.76 -4.04
C ILE A 179 13.55 -0.93 -4.83
N VAL A 180 12.41 -0.61 -4.23
CA VAL A 180 11.12 -0.86 -4.88
C VAL A 180 11.02 -0.13 -6.23
N PRO A 181 11.27 1.19 -6.34
CA PRO A 181 11.16 1.86 -7.63
C PRO A 181 12.22 1.42 -8.66
N LEU A 182 13.42 1.05 -8.20
CA LEU A 182 14.56 0.78 -9.08
C LEU A 182 14.59 -0.67 -9.59
N TYR A 183 14.13 -1.62 -8.77
CA TYR A 183 14.32 -3.05 -9.04
C TYR A 183 13.02 -3.86 -9.02
N VAL A 184 12.03 -3.46 -8.20
CA VAL A 184 10.77 -4.20 -8.11
C VAL A 184 9.79 -3.74 -9.18
N MET A 185 9.60 -2.44 -9.37
CA MET A 185 8.69 -1.94 -10.41
C MET A 185 9.04 -2.42 -11.83
N PRO A 186 10.32 -2.51 -12.24
CA PRO A 186 10.69 -3.07 -13.54
C PRO A 186 10.35 -4.56 -13.76
N LEU A 187 10.01 -5.30 -12.71
CA LEU A 187 9.50 -6.67 -12.85
C LEU A 187 8.05 -6.71 -13.38
N PHE A 188 7.35 -5.59 -13.26
CA PHE A 188 5.93 -5.45 -13.60
C PHE A 188 5.68 -4.48 -14.77
N ASN A 189 6.57 -3.51 -14.98
CA ASN A 189 6.37 -2.44 -15.95
C ASN A 189 7.65 -2.16 -16.74
N LYS A 190 7.48 -1.66 -17.96
CA LYS A 190 8.58 -1.14 -18.79
C LYS A 190 8.70 0.36 -18.60
N PHE A 191 9.94 0.84 -18.69
CA PHE A 191 10.27 2.26 -18.56
C PHE A 191 11.02 2.70 -19.80
N GLU A 192 10.58 3.83 -20.39
CA GLU A 192 11.15 4.42 -21.58
C GLU A 192 11.37 5.92 -21.35
N PRO A 193 12.42 6.55 -21.92
CA PRO A 193 12.59 7.99 -21.80
C PRO A 193 11.42 8.75 -22.41
N VAL A 194 10.95 9.81 -21.72
CA VAL A 194 10.06 10.81 -22.30
C VAL A 194 10.88 11.71 -23.21
N THR A 195 10.33 12.10 -24.36
CA THR A 195 10.98 12.95 -25.35
C THR A 195 10.07 14.08 -25.83
N GLY A 196 10.64 15.09 -26.47
CA GLY A 196 9.88 16.20 -27.08
C GLY A 196 9.57 17.35 -26.10
N SER A 197 8.54 18.12 -26.43
CA SER A 197 8.18 19.36 -25.69
C SER A 197 7.88 19.12 -24.21
N LEU A 198 7.24 18.02 -23.91
CA LEU A 198 6.93 17.65 -22.53
C LEU A 198 8.22 17.38 -21.71
N GLU A 199 9.17 16.64 -22.28
CA GLU A 199 10.47 16.38 -21.63
C GLU A 199 11.20 17.70 -21.32
N GLU A 200 11.31 18.58 -22.32
CA GLU A 200 11.96 19.88 -22.13
C GLU A 200 11.25 20.75 -21.06
N ARG A 201 9.93 20.72 -21.04
CA ARG A 201 9.11 21.45 -20.07
C ARG A 201 9.35 20.95 -18.65
N LEU A 202 9.29 19.64 -18.44
CA LEU A 202 9.51 19.03 -17.15
C LEU A 202 10.96 19.15 -16.67
N ARG A 203 11.92 19.09 -17.57
CA ARG A 203 13.34 19.32 -17.26
C ARG A 203 13.60 20.75 -16.80
N ARG A 204 12.99 21.75 -17.47
CA ARG A 204 13.07 23.16 -17.00
C ARG A 204 12.44 23.32 -15.62
N LEU A 205 11.30 22.70 -15.36
CA LEU A 205 10.66 22.70 -14.04
C LEU A 205 11.60 22.07 -12.99
N ALA A 206 12.09 20.86 -13.23
CA ALA A 206 12.95 20.11 -12.32
C ALA A 206 14.27 20.85 -12.01
N ALA A 207 14.88 21.49 -13.02
CA ALA A 207 16.12 22.27 -12.87
C ALA A 207 15.97 23.44 -11.89
N ARG A 208 14.80 24.08 -11.81
CA ARG A 208 14.52 25.15 -10.85
C ARG A 208 14.62 24.70 -9.40
N PHE A 209 14.46 23.40 -9.14
CA PHE A 209 14.43 22.81 -7.81
C PHE A 209 15.61 21.85 -7.56
N GLY A 210 16.65 21.92 -8.38
CA GLY A 210 17.91 21.20 -8.17
C GLY A 210 17.88 19.71 -8.57
N VAL A 211 16.90 19.30 -9.38
CA VAL A 211 16.77 17.91 -9.90
C VAL A 211 16.71 17.86 -11.43
N GLY A 212 17.37 18.81 -12.10
CA GLY A 212 17.40 18.89 -13.56
C GLY A 212 18.12 17.74 -14.26
N ASP A 213 18.92 16.96 -13.54
CA ASP A 213 19.61 15.73 -13.98
C ASP A 213 18.74 14.48 -13.85
N ALA A 214 17.51 14.61 -13.30
CA ALA A 214 16.60 13.47 -13.15
C ALA A 214 16.29 12.80 -14.50
N GLU A 215 16.24 11.46 -14.50
CA GLU A 215 15.67 10.72 -15.62
C GLU A 215 14.15 10.97 -15.67
N ILE A 216 13.63 11.39 -16.84
CA ILE A 216 12.19 11.57 -17.06
C ILE A 216 11.70 10.37 -17.86
N LEU A 217 10.91 9.52 -17.22
CA LEU A 217 10.53 8.21 -17.74
C LEU A 217 9.01 8.08 -17.91
N ARG A 218 8.61 7.45 -19.01
CA ARG A 218 7.28 6.91 -19.24
C ARG A 218 7.23 5.46 -18.74
N MET A 219 6.19 5.12 -17.98
CA MET A 219 5.91 3.77 -17.52
C MET A 219 4.65 3.24 -18.22
N ASP A 220 4.68 2.00 -18.72
CA ASP A 220 3.58 1.34 -19.42
C ASP A 220 2.42 0.91 -18.49
N MET A 221 1.84 1.87 -17.78
CA MET A 221 0.71 1.63 -16.88
C MET A 221 -0.52 1.08 -17.59
N SER A 222 -0.73 1.48 -18.86
CA SER A 222 -1.87 1.05 -19.68
C SER A 222 -1.98 -0.48 -19.81
N ARG A 223 -0.88 -1.21 -19.64
CA ARG A 223 -0.87 -2.67 -19.58
C ARG A 223 -1.75 -3.21 -18.43
N GLN A 224 -1.80 -2.53 -17.32
CA GLN A 224 -2.52 -2.96 -16.10
C GLN A 224 -3.77 -2.13 -15.84
N THR A 225 -3.70 -0.82 -16.06
CA THR A 225 -4.78 0.10 -15.68
C THR A 225 -4.84 1.29 -16.62
N ARG A 226 -6.04 1.87 -16.76
CA ARG A 226 -6.26 3.16 -17.45
C ARG A 226 -6.17 4.37 -16.51
N LYS A 227 -5.94 4.14 -15.22
CA LYS A 227 -5.77 5.20 -14.25
C LYS A 227 -4.50 5.99 -14.53
N ALA A 228 -4.58 7.30 -14.38
CA ALA A 228 -3.43 8.19 -14.51
C ALA A 228 -2.65 8.25 -13.19
N ASN A 229 -1.33 8.25 -13.28
CA ASN A 229 -0.44 8.43 -12.13
C ASN A 229 0.92 9.00 -12.56
N ALA A 230 1.60 9.69 -11.63
CA ALA A 230 3.00 10.08 -11.73
C ALA A 230 3.65 9.98 -10.35
N PHE A 231 4.97 9.93 -10.28
CA PHE A 231 5.71 10.01 -9.01
C PHE A 231 7.16 10.43 -9.25
N VAL A 232 7.78 11.02 -8.21
CA VAL A 232 9.21 11.31 -8.17
C VAL A 232 9.86 10.37 -7.16
N THR A 233 10.98 9.76 -7.53
CA THR A 233 11.71 8.80 -6.70
C THR A 233 13.22 8.93 -6.88
N GLY A 234 13.97 8.21 -6.06
CA GLY A 234 15.43 8.20 -6.08
C GLY A 234 16.06 9.12 -5.05
N VAL A 235 17.38 8.98 -4.89
CA VAL A 235 18.20 9.77 -3.95
C VAL A 235 19.52 10.12 -4.63
N GLY A 236 19.98 11.35 -4.47
CA GLY A 236 21.23 11.83 -5.07
C GLY A 236 21.16 11.79 -6.60
N HIS A 237 22.07 11.10 -7.25
CA HIS A 237 22.12 11.01 -8.73
C HIS A 237 21.17 9.97 -9.34
N THR A 238 20.30 9.35 -8.55
CA THR A 238 19.34 8.34 -9.05
C THR A 238 17.93 8.88 -9.15
N HIS A 239 17.76 10.21 -9.25
CA HIS A 239 16.45 10.85 -9.34
C HIS A 239 15.72 10.44 -10.62
N ARG A 240 14.45 10.09 -10.48
CA ARG A 240 13.55 9.75 -11.57
C ARG A 240 12.21 10.45 -11.40
N ILE A 241 11.75 11.07 -12.45
CA ILE A 241 10.38 11.56 -12.63
C ILE A 241 9.69 10.53 -13.52
N VAL A 242 8.73 9.81 -12.98
CA VAL A 242 8.04 8.74 -13.70
C VAL A 242 6.60 9.15 -13.94
N LEU A 243 6.18 9.09 -15.21
CA LEU A 243 4.81 9.34 -15.64
C LEU A 243 4.21 8.08 -16.24
N GLY A 244 2.98 7.75 -15.85
CA GLY A 244 2.21 6.74 -16.57
C GLY A 244 1.93 7.18 -18.01
N ASP A 245 2.02 6.25 -18.96
CA ASP A 245 1.61 6.50 -20.35
C ASP A 245 0.16 7.00 -20.41
N THR A 246 -0.70 6.50 -19.54
CA THR A 246 -2.10 6.93 -19.36
C THR A 246 -2.25 8.40 -18.96
N LEU A 247 -1.31 8.95 -18.19
CA LEU A 247 -1.27 10.38 -17.87
C LEU A 247 -0.80 11.20 -19.07
N ILE A 248 0.30 10.79 -19.71
CA ILE A 248 0.88 11.51 -20.85
C ILE A 248 -0.11 11.61 -22.01
N GLU A 249 -0.88 10.56 -22.27
CA GLU A 249 -1.82 10.47 -23.38
C GLU A 249 -3.12 11.26 -23.14
N ALA A 250 -3.56 11.37 -21.87
CA ALA A 250 -4.86 11.96 -21.54
C ALA A 250 -4.79 13.41 -21.06
N PHE A 251 -3.62 13.92 -20.66
CA PHE A 251 -3.49 15.24 -20.04
C PHE A 251 -2.75 16.21 -20.95
N PRO A 252 -3.22 17.47 -21.06
CA PRO A 252 -2.42 18.56 -21.62
C PRO A 252 -1.10 18.73 -20.86
N GLU A 253 -0.06 19.23 -21.56
CA GLU A 253 1.27 19.38 -20.96
C GLU A 253 1.30 20.29 -19.72
N ASN A 254 0.48 21.35 -19.68
CA ASN A 254 0.40 22.23 -18.51
C ASN A 254 -0.25 21.54 -17.30
N GLU A 255 -1.24 20.69 -17.51
CA GLU A 255 -1.83 19.87 -16.44
C GLU A 255 -0.83 18.81 -15.96
N THR A 256 -0.11 18.17 -16.89
CA THR A 256 0.97 17.22 -16.57
C THR A 256 2.09 17.91 -15.79
N GLU A 257 2.48 19.14 -16.16
CA GLU A 257 3.47 19.93 -15.42
C GLU A 257 3.01 20.23 -14.00
N PHE A 258 1.73 20.56 -13.79
CA PHE A 258 1.20 20.78 -12.44
C PHE A 258 1.26 19.51 -11.59
N VAL A 259 0.89 18.34 -12.14
CA VAL A 259 1.00 17.04 -11.46
C VAL A 259 2.45 16.75 -11.10
N VAL A 260 3.39 16.94 -12.04
CA VAL A 260 4.82 16.74 -11.76
C VAL A 260 5.36 17.75 -10.74
N ALA A 261 4.88 18.99 -10.76
CA ALA A 261 5.24 20.00 -9.75
C ALA A 261 4.76 19.57 -8.36
N HIS A 262 3.57 18.96 -8.24
CA HIS A 262 3.08 18.39 -7.00
C HIS A 262 4.02 17.28 -6.50
N GLU A 263 4.41 16.33 -7.34
CA GLU A 263 5.35 15.26 -7.01
C GLU A 263 6.75 15.80 -6.62
N LEU A 264 7.22 16.85 -7.31
CA LEU A 264 8.45 17.56 -6.94
C LEU A 264 8.30 18.22 -5.57
N GLY A 265 7.11 18.69 -5.20
CA GLY A 265 6.82 19.23 -3.87
C GLY A 265 7.11 18.25 -2.76
N HIS A 266 6.71 16.98 -2.90
CA HIS A 266 7.06 15.90 -1.97
C HIS A 266 8.57 15.68 -1.90
N TYR A 267 9.24 15.69 -3.05
CA TYR A 267 10.68 15.51 -3.10
C TYR A 267 11.43 16.66 -2.41
N VAL A 268 11.16 17.91 -2.79
CA VAL A 268 11.82 19.12 -2.24
C VAL A 268 11.55 19.27 -0.74
N SER A 269 10.36 18.90 -0.29
CA SER A 269 9.99 18.89 1.12
C SER A 269 10.61 17.70 1.89
N ALA A 270 11.38 16.84 1.23
CA ALA A 270 11.96 15.63 1.83
C ALA A 270 10.91 14.70 2.49
N ASP A 271 9.73 14.59 1.89
CA ASP A 271 8.60 13.86 2.47
C ASP A 271 8.89 12.37 2.61
N THR A 272 9.70 11.78 1.73
CA THR A 272 10.20 10.41 1.88
C THR A 272 10.96 10.22 3.20
N TRP A 273 11.86 11.16 3.55
CA TRP A 273 12.59 11.08 4.79
C TRP A 273 11.73 11.33 6.02
N ARG A 274 10.74 12.21 5.91
CA ARG A 274 9.73 12.44 6.96
C ARG A 274 8.87 11.21 7.16
N ALA A 275 8.43 10.56 6.08
CA ALA A 275 7.67 9.31 6.15
C ALA A 275 8.50 8.17 6.77
N ILE A 276 9.80 8.06 6.44
CA ILE A 276 10.72 7.10 7.07
C ILE A 276 10.84 7.41 8.58
N ALA A 277 11.01 8.67 8.97
CA ALA A 277 11.11 9.04 10.38
C ALA A 277 9.82 8.74 11.16
N VAL A 278 8.65 9.04 10.58
CA VAL A 278 7.34 8.70 11.16
C VAL A 278 7.15 7.19 11.23
N GLY A 279 7.52 6.47 10.17
CA GLY A 279 7.47 5.00 10.12
C GLY A 279 8.37 4.35 11.18
N GLU A 280 9.57 4.89 11.38
CA GLU A 280 10.47 4.42 12.43
C GLU A 280 9.91 4.71 13.85
N ALA A 281 9.40 5.91 14.09
CA ALA A 281 8.75 6.26 15.36
C ALA A 281 7.55 5.33 15.64
N LEU A 282 6.78 4.99 14.61
CA LEU A 282 5.72 4.00 14.71
C LEU A 282 6.26 2.60 15.01
N ALA A 283 7.30 2.13 14.30
CA ALA A 283 7.91 0.83 14.55
C ALA A 283 8.42 0.69 15.98
N VAL A 284 9.13 1.71 16.49
CA VAL A 284 9.55 1.78 17.90
C VAL A 284 8.35 1.66 18.84
N SER A 285 7.29 2.43 18.57
CA SER A 285 6.06 2.41 19.40
C SER A 285 5.41 1.04 19.41
N LEU A 286 5.27 0.42 18.24
CA LEU A 286 4.69 -0.93 18.08
C LEU A 286 5.50 -1.99 18.83
N PHE A 287 6.84 -1.95 18.73
CA PHE A 287 7.70 -2.90 19.42
C PHE A 287 7.69 -2.71 20.93
N LEU A 288 7.67 -1.48 21.42
CA LEU A 288 7.58 -1.18 22.85
C LEU A 288 6.23 -1.61 23.43
N ILE A 289 5.12 -1.32 22.75
CA ILE A 289 3.78 -1.75 23.15
C ILE A 289 3.69 -3.28 23.15
N ALA A 290 4.14 -3.94 22.09
CA ALA A 290 4.15 -5.41 22.01
C ALA A 290 5.01 -6.03 23.12
N ASN A 291 6.16 -5.43 23.46
CA ASN A 291 6.99 -5.87 24.57
C ASN A 291 6.32 -5.65 25.94
N ALA A 292 5.61 -4.54 26.13
CA ALA A 292 4.90 -4.25 27.36
C ALA A 292 3.73 -5.20 27.63
N THR A 293 3.11 -5.72 26.57
CA THR A 293 2.02 -6.73 26.67
C THR A 293 2.53 -8.15 26.89
N THR A 294 3.85 -8.37 26.89
CA THR A 294 4.48 -9.70 27.00
C THR A 294 5.02 -9.89 28.41
N SER A 295 4.65 -10.98 29.08
CA SER A 295 5.17 -11.31 30.40
C SER A 295 6.67 -11.65 30.37
N PRO A 296 7.41 -11.55 31.49
CA PRO A 296 8.83 -11.95 31.52
C PRO A 296 9.07 -13.39 31.06
N GLN A 297 8.17 -14.32 31.42
CA GLN A 297 8.25 -15.75 31.04
C GLN A 297 8.02 -15.93 29.54
N GLU A 298 7.07 -15.19 28.95
CA GLU A 298 6.83 -15.21 27.51
C GLU A 298 7.99 -14.64 26.73
N ARG A 299 8.63 -13.54 27.21
CA ARG A 299 9.83 -12.96 26.58
C ARG A 299 10.98 -13.97 26.45
N GLU A 300 11.27 -14.70 27.50
CA GLU A 300 12.27 -15.78 27.45
C GLU A 300 11.84 -16.89 26.46
N ALA A 301 10.56 -17.22 26.42
CA ALA A 301 10.02 -18.24 25.53
C ALA A 301 9.92 -17.81 24.06
N LEU A 302 9.99 -16.49 23.74
CA LEU A 302 10.03 -15.99 22.36
C LEU A 302 11.17 -16.59 21.53
N ARG A 303 12.28 -16.98 22.18
CA ARG A 303 13.45 -17.60 21.54
C ARG A 303 13.09 -18.87 20.78
N ASP A 304 12.18 -19.68 21.36
CA ASP A 304 11.95 -21.06 20.91
C ASP A 304 10.50 -21.32 20.50
N ARG A 305 9.61 -20.32 20.65
CA ARG A 305 8.17 -20.45 20.38
C ARG A 305 7.69 -19.49 19.31
N PRO A 306 7.71 -19.87 18.01
CA PRO A 306 7.19 -19.07 16.91
C PRO A 306 5.76 -18.58 17.11
N LEU A 307 4.92 -19.36 17.78
CA LEU A 307 3.55 -18.98 18.12
C LEU A 307 3.47 -17.67 18.93
N LEU A 308 4.41 -17.44 19.86
CA LEU A 308 4.44 -16.20 20.64
C LEU A 308 4.84 -15.01 19.75
N VAL A 309 5.72 -15.23 18.77
CA VAL A 309 6.08 -14.21 17.77
C VAL A 309 4.87 -13.81 16.94
N VAL A 310 4.04 -14.77 16.51
CA VAL A 310 2.79 -14.49 15.78
C VAL A 310 1.81 -13.68 16.63
N ARG A 311 1.74 -13.93 17.94
CA ARG A 311 0.92 -13.13 18.86
C ARG A 311 1.45 -11.71 19.05
N LEU A 312 2.78 -11.53 19.03
CA LEU A 312 3.37 -10.17 18.96
C LEU A 312 2.92 -9.44 17.70
N TYR A 313 2.99 -10.10 16.53
CA TYR A 313 2.49 -9.51 15.30
C TYR A 313 1.00 -9.18 15.37
N ALA A 314 0.18 -10.01 16.02
CA ALA A 314 -1.24 -9.71 16.23
C ALA A 314 -1.44 -8.45 17.08
N THR A 315 -0.64 -8.28 18.14
CA THR A 315 -0.66 -7.05 18.95
C THR A 315 -0.23 -5.84 18.12
N MET A 316 0.84 -5.95 17.35
CA MET A 316 1.32 -4.88 16.46
C MET A 316 0.26 -4.50 15.42
N LEU A 317 -0.40 -5.49 14.80
CA LEU A 317 -1.46 -5.27 13.82
C LEU A 317 -2.62 -4.45 14.40
N VAL A 318 -3.13 -4.84 15.58
CA VAL A 318 -4.22 -4.10 16.25
C VAL A 318 -3.78 -2.69 16.63
N THR A 319 -2.56 -2.55 17.16
CA THR A 319 -1.99 -1.24 17.51
C THR A 319 -1.82 -0.36 16.28
N MET A 320 -1.35 -0.92 15.16
CA MET A 320 -1.23 -0.22 13.88
C MET A 320 -2.56 0.34 13.41
N GLN A 321 -3.66 -0.42 13.53
CA GLN A 321 -5.00 0.09 13.18
C GLN A 321 -5.40 1.30 14.04
N ALA A 322 -4.99 1.34 15.30
CA ALA A 322 -5.24 2.48 16.18
C ALA A 322 -4.42 3.73 15.80
N PHE A 323 -3.20 3.55 15.27
CA PHE A 323 -2.35 4.65 14.79
C PHE A 323 -2.70 5.12 13.36
N ARG A 324 -3.45 4.32 12.59
CA ARG A 324 -3.76 4.60 11.19
C ARG A 324 -4.34 6.01 10.95
N PRO A 325 -5.32 6.53 11.72
CA PRO A 325 -5.82 7.88 11.52
C PRO A 325 -4.76 8.98 11.64
N LEU A 326 -3.80 8.83 12.56
CA LEU A 326 -2.71 9.78 12.73
C LEU A 326 -1.75 9.77 11.54
N LEU A 327 -1.41 8.58 11.03
CA LEU A 327 -0.57 8.42 9.85
C LEU A 327 -1.23 9.02 8.61
N LEU A 328 -2.52 8.77 8.43
CA LEU A 328 -3.28 9.32 7.30
C LEU A 328 -3.44 10.84 7.42
N ALA A 329 -3.63 11.38 8.63
CA ALA A 329 -3.64 12.83 8.85
C ALA A 329 -2.28 13.47 8.52
N PHE A 330 -1.18 12.83 8.89
CA PHE A 330 0.16 13.25 8.49
C PHE A 330 0.28 13.25 6.95
N SER A 331 -0.10 12.17 6.27
CA SER A 331 -0.08 12.09 4.80
C SER A 331 -0.87 13.24 4.18
N ARG A 332 -2.14 13.44 4.57
CA ARG A 332 -2.97 14.54 4.07
C ARG A 332 -2.35 15.93 4.28
N SER A 333 -1.63 16.14 5.38
CA SER A 333 -0.92 17.41 5.61
C SER A 333 0.20 17.64 4.60
N ARG A 334 0.84 16.55 4.13
CA ARG A 334 1.90 16.62 3.11
C ARG A 334 1.32 16.89 1.73
N GLU A 335 0.16 16.32 1.41
CA GLU A 335 -0.59 16.60 0.17
C GLU A 335 -0.91 18.09 0.04
N TRP A 336 -1.44 18.71 1.10
CA TRP A 336 -1.69 20.15 1.12
C TRP A 336 -0.43 21.00 0.91
N ALA A 337 0.71 20.55 1.40
CA ALA A 337 1.97 21.22 1.21
C ALA A 337 2.46 21.08 -0.25
N ALA A 338 2.28 19.89 -0.84
CA ALA A 338 2.64 19.62 -2.23
C ALA A 338 1.75 20.38 -3.21
N ASP A 339 0.44 20.50 -2.93
CA ASP A 339 -0.47 21.33 -3.74
C ASP A 339 -0.06 22.81 -3.75
N ARG A 340 0.26 23.36 -2.59
CA ARG A 340 0.76 24.76 -2.50
C ARG A 340 2.07 24.92 -3.24
N PHE A 341 2.99 23.95 -3.11
CA PHE A 341 4.24 23.99 -3.86
C PHE A 341 3.99 23.96 -5.37
N ALA A 342 3.09 23.09 -5.86
CA ALA A 342 2.75 23.00 -7.27
C ALA A 342 2.18 24.34 -7.80
N LEU A 343 1.26 24.95 -7.04
CA LEU A 343 0.71 26.26 -7.38
C LEU A 343 1.80 27.34 -7.41
N ASP A 344 2.69 27.39 -6.45
CA ASP A 344 3.79 28.36 -6.40
C ASP A 344 4.80 28.14 -7.54
N ALA A 345 5.06 26.88 -7.88
CA ALA A 345 6.00 26.52 -8.94
C ALA A 345 5.47 26.81 -10.35
N THR A 346 4.20 26.53 -10.61
CA THR A 346 3.59 26.67 -11.95
C THR A 346 2.90 28.01 -12.15
N ARG A 347 2.40 28.64 -11.08
CA ARG A 347 1.54 29.83 -11.11
C ARG A 347 0.27 29.63 -11.96
N ASP A 348 -0.20 28.39 -12.08
CA ASP A 348 -1.34 28.02 -12.92
C ASP A 348 -2.37 27.22 -12.10
N ALA A 349 -3.17 27.93 -11.29
CA ALA A 349 -4.25 27.34 -10.50
C ALA A 349 -5.30 26.65 -11.39
N SER A 350 -5.53 27.20 -12.60
CA SER A 350 -6.50 26.64 -13.56
C SER A 350 -6.05 25.28 -14.07
N ALA A 351 -4.77 25.14 -14.44
CA ALA A 351 -4.22 23.83 -14.84
C ALA A 351 -4.30 22.80 -13.69
N GLY A 352 -4.01 23.23 -12.45
CA GLY A 352 -4.12 22.37 -11.28
C GLY A 352 -5.54 21.88 -11.03
N ALA A 353 -6.51 22.77 -10.99
CA ALA A 353 -7.92 22.41 -10.82
C ALA A 353 -8.42 21.52 -11.96
N SER A 354 -8.03 21.79 -13.21
CA SER A 354 -8.36 20.97 -14.37
C SER A 354 -7.72 19.59 -14.28
N ALA A 355 -6.44 19.49 -13.89
CA ALA A 355 -5.73 18.24 -13.69
C ALA A 355 -6.44 17.35 -12.64
N PHE A 356 -6.86 17.94 -11.51
CA PHE A 356 -7.57 17.16 -10.48
C PHE A 356 -8.96 16.70 -10.93
N ARG A 357 -9.69 17.50 -11.71
CA ARG A 357 -10.95 17.04 -12.32
C ARG A 357 -10.70 15.89 -13.29
N ARG A 358 -9.66 15.98 -14.11
CA ARG A 358 -9.31 14.92 -15.05
C ARG A 358 -8.86 13.65 -14.34
N LEU A 359 -8.06 13.76 -13.27
CA LEU A 359 -7.70 12.63 -12.40
C LEU A 359 -8.94 11.97 -11.77
N ARG A 360 -9.89 12.79 -11.28
CA ARG A 360 -11.18 12.28 -10.76
C ARG A 360 -11.90 11.44 -11.82
N ASP A 361 -12.06 12.00 -13.01
CA ASP A 361 -12.87 11.39 -14.07
C ASP A 361 -12.19 10.13 -14.65
N GLN A 362 -10.88 10.19 -14.86
CA GLN A 362 -10.11 9.06 -15.41
C GLN A 362 -9.96 7.93 -14.41
N ASN A 363 -9.73 8.24 -13.14
CA ASN A 363 -9.53 7.25 -12.08
C ASN A 363 -10.84 6.80 -11.43
N LEU A 364 -11.98 7.37 -11.82
CA LEU A 364 -13.30 7.24 -11.16
C LEU A 364 -13.17 7.48 -9.64
N ALA A 365 -12.32 8.45 -9.27
CA ALA A 365 -12.03 8.74 -7.89
C ALA A 365 -13.23 9.33 -7.17
N ASP A 366 -13.38 9.01 -5.89
CA ASP A 366 -14.39 9.62 -5.02
C ASP A 366 -14.01 11.07 -4.75
N GLU A 367 -14.79 11.98 -5.30
CA GLU A 367 -14.51 13.41 -5.18
C GLU A 367 -14.70 13.92 -3.75
N ASP A 368 -15.67 13.34 -3.03
CA ASP A 368 -16.10 13.79 -1.71
C ASP A 368 -16.43 12.58 -0.81
N PRO A 369 -15.41 11.82 -0.35
CA PRO A 369 -15.64 10.65 0.48
C PRO A 369 -16.22 11.06 1.84
N PRO A 370 -17.02 10.19 2.50
CA PRO A 370 -17.53 10.47 3.84
C PRO A 370 -16.38 10.74 4.84
N PRO A 371 -16.54 11.66 5.81
CA PRO A 371 -15.47 12.04 6.75
C PRO A 371 -14.85 10.88 7.51
N TRP A 372 -15.65 9.88 7.90
CA TRP A 372 -15.15 8.69 8.56
C TRP A 372 -14.21 7.88 7.66
N TYR A 373 -14.50 7.81 6.33
CA TYR A 373 -13.66 7.10 5.39
C TYR A 373 -12.36 7.86 5.15
N GLU A 374 -12.44 9.19 5.01
CA GLU A 374 -11.24 10.03 4.92
C GLU A 374 -10.34 9.85 6.16
N LEU A 375 -10.93 9.83 7.36
CA LEU A 375 -10.19 9.66 8.61
C LEU A 375 -9.43 8.32 8.67
N PHE A 376 -10.05 7.22 8.25
CA PHE A 376 -9.51 5.87 8.47
C PHE A 376 -8.89 5.23 7.22
N PHE A 377 -9.14 5.77 6.01
CA PHE A 377 -8.76 5.10 4.76
C PHE A 377 -8.07 6.00 3.74
N SER A 378 -8.26 7.34 3.76
CA SER A 378 -7.70 8.22 2.73
C SER A 378 -6.37 8.83 3.13
N SER A 379 -5.34 8.57 2.33
CA SER A 379 -4.03 9.22 2.45
C SER A 379 -4.01 10.64 1.87
N HIS A 380 -4.98 10.99 1.03
CA HIS A 380 -5.13 12.29 0.38
C HIS A 380 -6.39 12.98 0.91
N PRO A 381 -6.41 14.32 0.95
CA PRO A 381 -7.64 15.09 1.14
C PRO A 381 -8.62 14.84 -0.01
N SER A 382 -9.91 15.13 0.21
CA SER A 382 -10.90 14.99 -0.86
C SER A 382 -10.52 15.83 -2.08
N LEU A 383 -10.75 15.30 -3.28
CA LEU A 383 -10.48 16.03 -4.53
C LEU A 383 -11.29 17.32 -4.61
N ARG A 384 -12.52 17.32 -4.09
CA ARG A 384 -13.35 18.52 -3.97
C ARG A 384 -12.61 19.62 -3.20
N ALA A 385 -12.12 19.32 -2.00
CA ALA A 385 -11.42 20.31 -1.18
C ALA A 385 -10.14 20.84 -1.85
N ARG A 386 -9.41 19.98 -2.57
CA ARG A 386 -8.20 20.37 -3.33
C ARG A 386 -8.54 21.28 -4.52
N ILE A 387 -9.59 20.96 -5.28
CA ILE A 387 -10.08 21.77 -6.40
C ILE A 387 -10.55 23.14 -5.90
N ASP A 388 -11.40 23.15 -4.86
CA ASP A 388 -11.94 24.40 -4.27
C ASP A 388 -10.81 25.31 -3.76
N ALA A 389 -9.75 24.75 -3.17
CA ALA A 389 -8.59 25.52 -2.71
C ALA A 389 -7.81 26.16 -3.85
N LEU A 390 -7.67 25.49 -5.00
CA LEU A 390 -7.01 26.04 -6.19
C LEU A 390 -7.87 27.10 -6.85
N GLU A 391 -9.19 26.91 -6.96
CA GLU A 391 -10.12 27.89 -7.53
C GLU A 391 -10.26 29.15 -6.67
N GLY A 392 -10.19 29.01 -5.35
CA GLY A 392 -10.17 30.14 -4.43
C GLY A 392 -8.84 30.92 -4.42
N SER A 393 -7.81 30.39 -5.10
CA SER A 393 -6.47 31.00 -5.21
C SER A 393 -6.22 31.65 -6.57
N ALA A 394 -7.17 31.52 -7.52
CA ALA A 394 -7.12 32.08 -8.88
C ALA A 394 -7.64 33.60 -8.93
#